data_9e1393693a02ec453680961942da5dcd
#
_entry.id   9e1393693a02ec453680961942da5dcd
#
_cell.length_a   1.000
_cell.length_b   1.000
_cell.length_c   1.000
_cell.angle_alpha   90.00
_cell.angle_beta   90.00
_cell.angle_gamma   90.00
#
_symmetry.space_group_name_H-M   'P 1'
#
loop_
_entity.id
_entity.type
_entity.pdbx_description
1 polymer ?
#
loop_
_entity_poly.entity_id
_entity_poly.type
_entity_poly.pdbx_seq_one_letter_code
_entity_poly.pdbx_strand_id
1 'polypeptide(L)'
;MVFILMKRPLIPAIVFIAFFSYSCSNFLSSYEPPEMVSHGFVNGVTPASTQLFNERSYPVVQANWPGPGGDKVWLAVNLGATNPPNTSVDTRPSSAGWYFQFNRKQAFHHNGQQLSPPWKASNINEDKNWQIENDPCRILLGEKWRLPVIEELRAFREAPANRGGLGEGNRTAAFNSTLKLHAGGFLHSFSGDLRNRGITGQYWASDQFSNTNGETLGFADESGTFAGNKAFGRSVRCIRDE
;
A
#
# COMPACT_ATOMS: atom_id res chain seq x y z
N MET A 1 86.62 -19.43 42.51
CA MET A 1 85.59 -18.51 43.03
C MET A 1 84.48 -18.51 41.99
N VAL A 2 83.44 -19.35 42.21
CA VAL A 2 82.39 -19.63 41.24
C VAL A 2 81.16 -18.85 41.74
N PHE A 3 80.68 -17.91 40.88
CA PHE A 3 79.44 -17.18 41.14
C PHE A 3 78.29 -17.97 40.58
N ILE A 4 77.39 -18.46 41.39
CA ILE A 4 76.15 -19.10 41.00
C ILE A 4 75.09 -17.98 40.85
N LEU A 5 74.62 -17.72 39.58
CA LEU A 5 73.53 -16.87 39.33
C LEU A 5 72.21 -17.61 39.56
N MET A 6 71.46 -17.24 40.59
CA MET A 6 70.11 -17.71 40.79
C MET A 6 69.14 -17.01 39.80
N LYS A 7 68.53 -17.78 38.90
CA LYS A 7 67.40 -17.35 38.09
C LYS A 7 66.16 -17.27 38.98
N ARG A 8 65.57 -16.08 39.04
CA ARG A 8 64.20 -15.88 39.57
C ARG A 8 63.17 -16.32 38.56
N PRO A 9 62.07 -17.03 38.93
CA PRO A 9 61.01 -17.36 38.05
C PRO A 9 60.13 -16.12 37.77
N LEU A 10 59.86 -15.86 36.51
CA LEU A 10 58.86 -14.91 36.05
C LEU A 10 57.42 -15.44 36.31
N ILE A 11 56.69 -14.71 37.13
CA ILE A 11 55.25 -14.92 37.34
C ILE A 11 54.51 -14.32 36.13
N PRO A 12 53.71 -15.07 35.39
CA PRO A 12 52.92 -14.48 34.32
C PRO A 12 51.81 -13.60 34.94
N ALA A 13 51.79 -12.33 34.56
CA ALA A 13 50.67 -11.43 34.84
C ALA A 13 49.45 -11.92 34.09
N ILE A 14 48.46 -12.44 34.84
CA ILE A 14 47.13 -12.72 34.28
C ILE A 14 46.44 -11.37 34.11
N VAL A 15 46.38 -10.92 32.87
CA VAL A 15 45.54 -9.78 32.46
C VAL A 15 44.09 -10.26 32.46
N PHE A 16 43.34 -9.88 33.49
CA PHE A 16 41.89 -9.99 33.47
C PHE A 16 41.34 -8.97 32.47
N ILE A 17 41.06 -9.42 31.26
CA ILE A 17 40.24 -8.67 30.33
C ILE A 17 38.79 -8.83 30.80
N ALA A 18 38.30 -7.84 31.56
CA ALA A 18 36.88 -7.71 31.84
C ALA A 18 36.17 -7.42 30.52
N PHE A 19 35.58 -8.45 29.93
CA PHE A 19 34.60 -8.26 28.89
C PHE A 19 33.36 -7.58 29.50
N PHE A 20 33.28 -6.27 29.37
CA PHE A 20 32.01 -5.57 29.49
C PHE A 20 31.17 -6.02 28.31
N SER A 21 30.41 -7.10 28.48
CA SER A 21 29.27 -7.40 27.66
C SER A 21 28.22 -6.31 27.89
N TYR A 22 28.35 -5.19 27.18
CA TYR A 22 27.24 -4.29 27.01
C TYR A 22 26.14 -5.12 26.33
N SER A 23 25.16 -5.52 27.12
CA SER A 23 23.95 -6.15 26.63
C SER A 23 23.26 -5.17 25.70
N CYS A 24 23.40 -5.39 24.40
CA CYS A 24 22.66 -4.72 23.33
C CYS A 24 21.19 -5.16 23.29
N SER A 25 20.69 -5.75 24.40
CA SER A 25 19.36 -6.36 24.48
C SER A 25 18.21 -5.36 24.63
N ASN A 26 18.47 -4.07 24.85
CA ASN A 26 17.41 -3.10 25.11
C ASN A 26 17.07 -2.20 23.90
N PHE A 27 17.72 -2.38 22.74
CA PHE A 27 17.39 -1.57 21.55
C PHE A 27 16.62 -2.34 20.46
N LEU A 28 16.44 -3.66 20.63
CA LEU A 28 15.73 -4.50 19.67
C LEU A 28 14.32 -4.90 20.14
N SER A 29 13.88 -4.45 21.32
CA SER A 29 12.60 -4.91 21.90
C SER A 29 11.37 -4.13 21.44
N SER A 30 11.49 -3.18 20.51
CA SER A 30 10.33 -2.40 20.03
C SER A 30 10.09 -2.43 18.51
N TYR A 31 10.90 -3.17 17.75
CA TYR A 31 10.58 -3.38 16.34
C TYR A 31 9.71 -4.63 16.22
N GLU A 32 8.41 -4.44 16.30
CA GLU A 32 7.48 -5.44 15.80
C GLU A 32 7.42 -5.28 14.28
N PRO A 33 7.76 -6.35 13.52
CA PRO A 33 7.59 -6.29 12.07
C PRO A 33 6.12 -6.00 11.76
N PRO A 34 5.82 -5.20 10.72
CA PRO A 34 4.43 -4.90 10.38
C PRO A 34 3.66 -6.19 10.13
N GLU A 35 2.41 -6.24 10.62
CA GLU A 35 1.51 -7.34 10.30
C GLU A 35 1.44 -7.50 8.78
N MET A 36 1.50 -8.73 8.31
CA MET A 36 1.43 -9.08 6.90
C MET A 36 0.16 -9.87 6.64
N VAL A 37 -0.56 -9.51 5.60
CA VAL A 37 -1.68 -10.30 5.07
C VAL A 37 -1.30 -10.82 3.69
N SER A 38 -1.59 -12.08 3.43
CA SER A 38 -1.28 -12.73 2.15
C SER A 38 -2.54 -13.06 1.38
N HIS A 39 -2.41 -13.15 0.07
CA HIS A 39 -3.45 -13.72 -0.79
C HIS A 39 -2.86 -14.83 -1.66
N GLY A 40 -3.67 -15.86 -1.88
CA GLY A 40 -3.43 -16.89 -2.88
C GLY A 40 -4.05 -16.53 -4.24
N PHE A 41 -3.88 -17.44 -5.18
CA PHE A 41 -4.58 -17.38 -6.46
C PHE A 41 -6.09 -17.62 -6.25
N VAL A 42 -6.92 -16.67 -6.67
CA VAL A 42 -8.37 -16.77 -6.55
C VAL A 42 -8.99 -16.81 -7.95
N ASN A 43 -9.77 -17.86 -8.22
CA ASN A 43 -10.51 -17.98 -9.46
C ASN A 43 -11.47 -16.80 -9.65
N GLY A 44 -11.38 -16.12 -10.80
CA GLY A 44 -12.25 -15.01 -11.17
C GLY A 44 -11.65 -13.61 -11.01
N VAL A 45 -10.52 -13.45 -10.32
CA VAL A 45 -9.60 -12.35 -10.58
C VAL A 45 -8.62 -12.85 -11.64
N THR A 46 -8.84 -12.47 -12.88
CA THR A 46 -8.02 -12.98 -13.98
C THR A 46 -6.72 -12.18 -14.04
N PRO A 47 -5.60 -12.78 -13.66
CA PRO A 47 -4.31 -12.13 -13.78
C PRO A 47 -3.90 -11.99 -15.24
N ALA A 48 -3.17 -10.97 -15.52
CA ALA A 48 -2.55 -10.75 -16.82
C ALA A 48 -1.48 -11.80 -17.15
N SER A 49 -0.83 -12.31 -16.12
CA SER A 49 0.03 -13.47 -16.17
C SER A 49 0.05 -14.13 -14.79
N THR A 50 0.12 -15.45 -14.73
CA THR A 50 0.21 -16.21 -13.47
C THR A 50 1.42 -15.82 -12.62
N GLN A 51 2.48 -15.29 -13.22
CA GLN A 51 3.69 -14.85 -12.52
C GLN A 51 3.49 -13.59 -11.67
N LEU A 52 2.56 -12.69 -12.07
CA LEU A 52 2.28 -11.45 -11.33
C LEU A 52 1.39 -11.68 -10.10
N PHE A 53 0.73 -12.83 -10.02
CA PHE A 53 -0.36 -13.09 -9.11
C PHE A 53 -0.12 -14.29 -8.19
N ASN A 54 1.11 -14.81 -8.14
CA ASN A 54 1.52 -15.76 -7.13
C ASN A 54 1.27 -15.17 -5.74
N GLU A 55 1.13 -16.01 -4.73
CA GLU A 55 0.91 -15.60 -3.35
C GLU A 55 1.74 -14.39 -2.97
N ARG A 56 1.06 -13.33 -2.51
CA ARG A 56 1.68 -12.09 -2.08
C ARG A 56 1.32 -11.81 -0.65
N SER A 57 2.31 -11.34 0.08
CA SER A 57 2.11 -10.80 1.42
C SER A 57 2.13 -9.28 1.35
N TYR A 58 1.17 -8.65 2.02
CA TYR A 58 1.03 -7.21 2.08
C TYR A 58 1.26 -6.71 3.50
N PRO A 59 2.11 -5.69 3.69
CA PRO A 59 2.16 -4.99 4.96
C PRO A 59 0.82 -4.29 5.21
N VAL A 60 0.39 -4.30 6.48
CA VAL A 60 -0.79 -3.58 6.92
C VAL A 60 -0.42 -2.49 7.92
N VAL A 61 -1.31 -1.53 8.10
CA VAL A 61 -1.14 -0.42 9.03
C VAL A 61 -2.45 -0.19 9.79
N GLN A 62 -2.34 0.02 11.10
CA GLN A 62 -3.44 0.47 11.93
C GLN A 62 -3.62 1.97 11.73
N ALA A 63 -4.80 2.37 11.32
CA ALA A 63 -5.16 3.78 11.25
C ALA A 63 -5.45 4.36 12.64
N ASN A 64 -5.32 5.68 12.79
CA ASN A 64 -5.56 6.37 14.06
C ASN A 64 -6.11 7.79 13.90
N TRP A 65 -6.67 8.14 12.73
CA TRP A 65 -7.35 9.42 12.54
C TRP A 65 -8.78 9.41 13.10
N PRO A 66 -9.36 10.57 13.41
CA PRO A 66 -10.74 10.65 13.87
C PRO A 66 -11.72 10.39 12.71
N GLY A 67 -12.82 9.69 13.01
CA GLY A 67 -13.88 9.42 12.05
C GLY A 67 -13.80 8.07 11.34
N PRO A 68 -14.65 7.83 10.36
CA PRO A 68 -14.77 6.55 9.68
C PRO A 68 -13.44 6.04 9.14
N GLY A 69 -13.15 4.77 9.35
CA GLY A 69 -11.94 4.08 8.89
C GLY A 69 -10.67 4.39 9.68
N GLY A 70 -10.71 5.34 10.63
CA GLY A 70 -9.56 5.75 11.41
C GLY A 70 -9.20 4.82 12.57
N ASP A 71 -10.05 3.87 12.88
CA ASP A 71 -9.86 2.80 13.86
C ASP A 71 -9.61 1.43 13.22
N LYS A 72 -9.53 1.38 11.89
CA LYS A 72 -9.43 0.16 11.11
C LYS A 72 -8.02 -0.13 10.62
N VAL A 73 -7.81 -1.37 10.22
CA VAL A 73 -6.59 -1.83 9.56
C VAL A 73 -6.71 -1.62 8.05
N TRP A 74 -5.67 -1.07 7.46
CA TRP A 74 -5.57 -0.84 6.02
C TRP A 74 -4.35 -1.56 5.44
N LEU A 75 -4.37 -1.86 4.16
CA LEU A 75 -3.13 -2.18 3.46
C LEU A 75 -2.19 -0.97 3.51
N ALA A 76 -0.91 -1.20 3.76
CA ALA A 76 0.11 -0.13 3.70
C ALA A 76 0.61 0.16 2.28
N VAL A 77 0.18 -0.65 1.30
CA VAL A 77 0.53 -0.53 -0.13
C VAL A 77 -0.72 -0.69 -1.00
N ASN A 78 -0.65 -0.29 -2.25
CA ASN A 78 -1.73 -0.53 -3.21
C ASN A 78 -1.92 -2.02 -3.46
N LEU A 79 -3.15 -2.45 -3.67
CA LEU A 79 -3.42 -3.84 -4.02
C LEU A 79 -2.64 -4.22 -5.29
N GLY A 80 -1.93 -5.34 -5.26
CA GLY A 80 -1.06 -5.79 -6.35
C GLY A 80 0.36 -5.20 -6.35
N ALA A 81 0.68 -4.25 -5.47
CA ALA A 81 2.04 -3.76 -5.33
C ALA A 81 2.98 -4.83 -4.76
N THR A 82 4.22 -4.86 -5.23
CA THR A 82 5.28 -5.75 -4.73
C THR A 82 6.26 -5.04 -3.81
N ASN A 83 6.25 -3.71 -3.85
CA ASN A 83 7.11 -2.85 -3.04
C ASN A 83 6.32 -1.64 -2.54
N PRO A 84 6.63 -1.12 -1.37
CA PRO A 84 6.09 0.17 -0.95
C PRO A 84 6.63 1.29 -1.85
N PRO A 85 5.91 2.41 -2.00
CA PRO A 85 6.41 3.57 -2.70
C PRO A 85 7.58 4.19 -1.93
N ASN A 86 8.61 4.65 -2.66
CA ASN A 86 9.77 5.32 -2.08
C ASN A 86 9.56 6.83 -1.92
N THR A 87 8.71 7.41 -2.76
CA THR A 87 8.38 8.85 -2.78
C THR A 87 6.92 9.06 -3.16
N SER A 88 6.42 10.27 -2.95
CA SER A 88 5.07 10.68 -3.39
C SER A 88 4.87 10.59 -4.90
N VAL A 89 5.94 10.68 -5.67
CA VAL A 89 5.96 10.65 -7.15
C VAL A 89 6.59 9.37 -7.72
N ASP A 90 6.59 8.30 -6.95
CA ASP A 90 7.17 7.03 -7.38
C ASP A 90 6.50 6.51 -8.67
N THR A 91 7.29 6.31 -9.72
CA THR A 91 6.82 5.85 -11.02
C THR A 91 7.03 4.36 -11.26
N ARG A 92 7.60 3.64 -10.29
CA ARG A 92 7.87 2.19 -10.46
C ARG A 92 6.57 1.40 -10.57
N PRO A 93 6.46 0.47 -11.53
CA PRO A 93 5.32 -0.43 -11.62
C PRO A 93 5.11 -1.27 -10.35
N SER A 94 6.20 -1.60 -9.66
CA SER A 94 6.19 -2.41 -8.44
C SER A 94 5.51 -1.73 -7.25
N SER A 95 5.50 -0.40 -7.19
CA SER A 95 4.81 0.37 -6.16
C SER A 95 3.40 0.78 -6.57
N ALA A 96 3.14 0.96 -7.87
CA ALA A 96 1.84 1.33 -8.38
C ALA A 96 0.76 0.26 -8.10
N GLY A 97 1.13 -1.02 -8.16
CA GLY A 97 0.20 -2.13 -8.01
C GLY A 97 -0.69 -2.32 -9.23
N TRP A 98 -1.91 -2.76 -8.98
CA TRP A 98 -2.90 -3.01 -10.01
C TRP A 98 -3.92 -1.89 -10.09
N TYR A 99 -4.53 -1.76 -11.27
CA TYR A 99 -5.62 -0.86 -11.55
C TYR A 99 -6.88 -1.66 -11.81
N PHE A 100 -8.01 -1.14 -11.34
CA PHE A 100 -9.32 -1.77 -11.50
C PHE A 100 -10.29 -0.78 -12.11
N GLN A 101 -11.16 -1.26 -13.00
CA GLN A 101 -12.35 -0.53 -13.39
C GLN A 101 -13.41 -0.70 -12.31
N PHE A 102 -14.26 0.30 -12.13
CA PHE A 102 -15.29 0.29 -11.09
C PHE A 102 -16.19 -0.95 -11.22
N ASN A 103 -16.45 -1.60 -10.10
CA ASN A 103 -17.26 -2.82 -9.99
C ASN A 103 -16.76 -3.96 -10.91
N ARG A 104 -15.45 -4.06 -11.13
CA ARG A 104 -14.82 -5.14 -11.92
C ARG A 104 -13.72 -5.80 -11.11
N LYS A 105 -13.72 -7.13 -11.10
CA LYS A 105 -12.69 -7.94 -10.45
C LYS A 105 -11.43 -8.13 -11.31
N GLN A 106 -11.47 -7.75 -12.59
CA GLN A 106 -10.30 -7.82 -13.45
C GLN A 106 -9.25 -6.80 -13.03
N ALA A 107 -8.09 -7.31 -12.64
CA ALA A 107 -6.91 -6.50 -12.39
C ALA A 107 -6.16 -6.19 -13.67
N PHE A 108 -5.64 -4.97 -13.78
CA PHE A 108 -4.77 -4.53 -14.87
C PHE A 108 -3.42 -4.09 -14.32
N HIS A 109 -2.35 -4.54 -14.92
CA HIS A 109 -1.00 -4.12 -14.59
C HIS A 109 -0.39 -3.36 -15.77
N HIS A 110 0.23 -2.21 -15.49
CA HIS A 110 0.94 -1.43 -16.50
C HIS A 110 2.41 -1.27 -16.08
N ASN A 111 3.32 -1.86 -16.85
CA ASN A 111 4.75 -1.86 -16.57
C ASN A 111 5.49 -0.55 -16.92
N GLY A 112 4.75 0.47 -17.38
CA GLY A 112 5.27 1.74 -17.90
C GLY A 112 5.19 1.84 -19.41
N GLN A 113 5.20 0.72 -20.13
CA GLN A 113 5.14 0.64 -21.59
C GLN A 113 3.91 -0.13 -22.07
N GLN A 114 3.56 -1.22 -21.40
CA GLN A 114 2.50 -2.13 -21.80
C GLN A 114 1.50 -2.37 -20.68
N LEU A 115 0.25 -2.46 -21.08
CA LEU A 115 -0.87 -2.90 -20.26
C LEU A 115 -1.08 -4.41 -20.39
N SER A 116 -1.37 -5.06 -19.30
CA SER A 116 -1.70 -6.48 -19.26
C SER A 116 -2.79 -6.74 -18.19
N PRO A 117 -3.89 -7.45 -18.50
CA PRO A 117 -4.30 -7.90 -19.83
C PRO A 117 -4.69 -6.75 -20.75
N PRO A 118 -4.99 -7.01 -22.04
CA PRO A 118 -5.47 -5.98 -22.95
C PRO A 118 -6.77 -5.33 -22.45
N TRP A 119 -6.89 -4.01 -22.67
CA TRP A 119 -8.06 -3.23 -22.30
C TRP A 119 -9.28 -3.64 -23.11
N LYS A 120 -10.42 -3.85 -22.46
CA LYS A 120 -11.62 -4.34 -23.13
C LYS A 120 -12.84 -3.45 -22.94
N ALA A 121 -13.00 -2.83 -21.80
CA ALA A 121 -14.21 -2.07 -21.48
C ALA A 121 -13.94 -0.57 -21.58
N SER A 122 -14.53 0.08 -22.57
CA SER A 122 -14.42 1.53 -22.77
C SER A 122 -15.59 2.32 -22.17
N ASN A 123 -16.68 1.63 -21.79
CA ASN A 123 -17.86 2.24 -21.19
C ASN A 123 -18.45 1.30 -20.13
N ILE A 124 -18.78 1.85 -18.97
CA ILE A 124 -19.50 1.17 -17.89
C ILE A 124 -20.67 2.06 -17.50
N ASN A 125 -21.88 1.55 -17.72
CA ASN A 125 -23.14 2.23 -17.39
C ASN A 125 -24.01 1.25 -16.60
N GLU A 126 -24.00 1.36 -15.28
CA GLU A 126 -24.73 0.48 -14.36
C GLU A 126 -25.07 1.22 -13.07
N ASP A 127 -26.30 1.07 -12.61
CA ASP A 127 -26.78 1.67 -11.34
C ASP A 127 -26.44 0.73 -10.17
N LYS A 128 -25.16 0.72 -9.78
CA LYS A 128 -24.67 -0.16 -8.70
C LYS A 128 -23.45 0.43 -8.03
N ASN A 129 -23.39 0.31 -6.71
CA ASN A 129 -22.16 0.38 -5.95
C ASN A 129 -21.25 -0.81 -6.31
N TRP A 130 -20.03 -0.80 -5.87
CA TRP A 130 -19.17 -1.96 -6.01
C TRP A 130 -19.78 -3.16 -5.29
N GLN A 131 -20.04 -4.22 -6.05
CA GLN A 131 -20.68 -5.42 -5.52
C GLN A 131 -19.66 -6.32 -4.83
N ILE A 132 -20.09 -6.99 -3.76
CA ILE A 132 -19.23 -7.85 -2.92
C ILE A 132 -18.52 -8.92 -3.75
N GLU A 133 -19.21 -9.53 -4.69
CA GLU A 133 -18.67 -10.56 -5.59
C GLU A 133 -17.64 -10.05 -6.59
N ASN A 134 -17.53 -8.74 -6.75
CA ASN A 134 -16.57 -8.07 -7.62
C ASN A 134 -15.48 -7.33 -6.84
N ASP A 135 -15.57 -7.27 -5.51
CA ASP A 135 -14.60 -6.57 -4.67
C ASP A 135 -13.24 -7.30 -4.63
N PRO A 136 -12.19 -6.74 -5.26
CA PRO A 136 -10.90 -7.41 -5.33
C PRO A 136 -10.23 -7.56 -3.96
N CYS A 137 -10.51 -6.66 -3.00
CA CYS A 137 -10.00 -6.78 -1.64
C CYS A 137 -10.56 -8.02 -0.97
N ARG A 138 -11.88 -8.21 -1.04
CA ARG A 138 -12.56 -9.36 -0.47
C ARG A 138 -12.16 -10.66 -1.16
N ILE A 139 -12.12 -10.66 -2.49
CA ILE A 139 -11.76 -11.84 -3.27
C ILE A 139 -10.34 -12.32 -2.95
N LEU A 140 -9.39 -11.40 -2.81
CA LEU A 140 -7.97 -11.73 -2.67
C LEU A 140 -7.52 -11.89 -1.22
N LEU A 141 -8.11 -11.15 -0.29
CA LEU A 141 -7.63 -11.07 1.10
C LEU A 141 -8.60 -11.72 2.11
N GLY A 142 -9.79 -12.10 1.67
CA GLY A 142 -10.80 -12.75 2.51
C GLY A 142 -11.93 -11.83 2.94
N GLU A 143 -12.92 -12.42 3.61
CA GLU A 143 -14.24 -11.81 3.83
C GLU A 143 -14.25 -10.53 4.66
N LYS A 144 -13.27 -10.33 5.51
CA LYS A 144 -13.15 -9.11 6.33
C LYS A 144 -12.58 -7.92 5.55
N TRP A 145 -11.97 -8.14 4.39
CA TRP A 145 -11.39 -7.10 3.57
C TRP A 145 -12.37 -6.58 2.51
N ARG A 146 -12.33 -5.28 2.27
CA ARG A 146 -13.16 -4.62 1.26
C ARG A 146 -12.52 -3.34 0.71
N LEU A 147 -13.11 -2.77 -0.34
CA LEU A 147 -12.85 -1.38 -0.69
C LEU A 147 -13.38 -0.46 0.41
N PRO A 148 -12.73 0.69 0.65
CA PRO A 148 -13.28 1.72 1.51
C PRO A 148 -14.53 2.36 0.90
N VAL A 149 -15.46 2.79 1.75
CA VAL A 149 -16.54 3.69 1.34
C VAL A 149 -16.03 5.11 1.21
N ILE A 150 -16.77 5.98 0.52
CA ILE A 150 -16.31 7.35 0.28
C ILE A 150 -16.16 8.15 1.57
N GLU A 151 -16.98 7.92 2.59
CA GLU A 151 -16.90 8.58 3.90
C GLU A 151 -15.58 8.24 4.61
N GLU A 152 -15.05 7.02 4.46
CA GLU A 152 -13.76 6.64 5.04
C GLU A 152 -12.60 7.37 4.34
N LEU A 153 -12.68 7.53 3.03
CA LEU A 153 -11.70 8.29 2.25
C LEU A 153 -11.80 9.81 2.51
N ARG A 154 -13.01 10.35 2.74
CA ARG A 154 -13.22 11.74 3.15
C ARG A 154 -12.65 11.99 4.53
N ALA A 155 -12.97 11.13 5.51
CA ALA A 155 -12.44 11.24 6.86
C ALA A 155 -10.91 11.18 6.87
N PHE A 156 -10.30 10.28 6.09
CA PHE A 156 -8.85 10.23 5.91
C PHE A 156 -8.30 11.52 5.29
N ARG A 157 -8.96 12.06 4.25
CA ARG A 157 -8.54 13.29 3.58
C ARG A 157 -8.57 14.49 4.49
N GLU A 158 -9.62 14.63 5.30
CA GLU A 158 -9.87 15.77 6.19
C GLU A 158 -9.10 15.67 7.51
N ALA A 159 -8.76 14.46 7.93
CA ALA A 159 -8.04 14.24 9.17
C ALA A 159 -6.67 14.94 9.17
N PRO A 160 -6.30 15.59 10.29
CA PRO A 160 -5.02 16.29 10.38
C PRO A 160 -3.81 15.36 10.16
N ALA A 161 -2.75 15.88 9.53
CA ALA A 161 -1.54 15.11 9.24
C ALA A 161 -0.85 14.55 10.50
N ASN A 162 -0.89 15.29 11.62
CA ASN A 162 -0.37 14.82 12.92
C ASN A 162 -1.20 13.69 13.56
N ARG A 163 -2.37 13.38 12.98
CA ARG A 163 -3.22 12.23 13.32
C ARG A 163 -3.23 11.18 12.21
N GLY A 164 -2.22 11.18 11.34
CA GLY A 164 -2.05 10.20 10.30
C GLY A 164 -2.93 10.38 9.05
N GLY A 165 -3.77 11.41 9.01
CA GLY A 165 -4.58 11.77 7.85
C GLY A 165 -3.80 12.52 6.78
N LEU A 166 -4.52 12.95 5.74
CA LEU A 166 -3.95 13.72 4.63
C LEU A 166 -3.93 15.23 4.89
N GLY A 167 -4.80 15.74 5.78
CA GLY A 167 -4.88 17.16 6.14
C GLY A 167 -5.27 18.05 4.97
N GLU A 168 -6.13 17.56 4.06
CA GLU A 168 -6.52 18.25 2.81
C GLU A 168 -5.33 18.66 1.92
N GLY A 169 -4.16 18.04 2.16
CA GLY A 169 -2.92 18.38 1.49
C GLY A 169 -2.79 17.80 0.08
N ASN A 170 -1.59 17.84 -0.43
CA ASN A 170 -1.22 17.39 -1.77
C ASN A 170 -0.64 15.96 -1.78
N ARG A 171 -0.06 15.53 -2.92
CA ARG A 171 0.59 14.22 -3.06
C ARG A 171 1.71 13.97 -2.05
N THR A 172 2.43 15.01 -1.61
CA THR A 172 3.46 14.85 -0.57
C THR A 172 2.83 14.56 0.79
N ALA A 173 1.74 15.25 1.13
CA ALA A 173 0.97 14.97 2.35
C ALA A 173 0.36 13.56 2.31
N ALA A 174 -0.17 13.14 1.16
CA ALA A 174 -0.70 11.78 0.97
C ALA A 174 0.37 10.70 1.22
N PHE A 175 1.59 10.93 0.76
CA PHE A 175 2.72 10.03 1.00
C PHE A 175 3.21 10.04 2.46
N ASN A 176 3.18 11.17 3.12
CA ASN A 176 3.57 11.32 4.53
C ASN A 176 2.50 10.85 5.52
N SER A 177 1.28 10.57 5.04
CA SER A 177 0.19 10.04 5.85
C SER A 177 0.44 8.60 6.32
N THR A 178 -0.39 8.11 7.23
CA THR A 178 -0.38 6.71 7.68
C THR A 178 -0.52 5.73 6.51
N LEU A 179 -1.33 6.05 5.51
CA LEU A 179 -1.56 5.17 4.36
C LEU A 179 -0.44 5.21 3.32
N LYS A 180 0.47 6.17 3.35
CA LYS A 180 1.56 6.33 2.37
C LYS A 180 1.06 6.23 0.93
N LEU A 181 -0.03 6.92 0.60
CA LEU A 181 -0.55 6.96 -0.75
C LEU A 181 0.41 7.72 -1.67
N HIS A 182 0.54 7.30 -2.92
CA HIS A 182 1.43 7.95 -3.88
C HIS A 182 0.76 8.16 -5.24
N ALA A 183 1.39 8.96 -6.09
CA ALA A 183 0.90 9.32 -7.42
C ALA A 183 1.06 8.15 -8.42
N GLY A 184 0.30 7.07 -8.22
CA GLY A 184 0.31 5.89 -9.08
C GLY A 184 -0.28 6.11 -10.48
N GLY A 185 -0.93 7.26 -10.74
CA GLY A 185 -1.62 7.52 -11.99
C GLY A 185 -2.93 6.75 -12.14
N PHE A 186 -3.41 6.64 -13.36
CA PHE A 186 -4.63 5.90 -13.73
C PHE A 186 -4.57 5.40 -15.18
N LEU A 187 -5.45 4.47 -15.54
CA LEU A 187 -5.60 3.99 -16.92
C LEU A 187 -6.78 4.69 -17.59
N HIS A 188 -6.56 5.17 -18.82
CA HIS A 188 -7.57 5.89 -19.58
C HIS A 188 -8.72 4.96 -20.00
N SER A 189 -9.97 5.43 -19.90
CA SER A 189 -11.17 4.61 -20.09
C SER A 189 -11.29 3.98 -21.46
N PHE A 190 -10.82 4.64 -22.51
CA PHE A 190 -10.97 4.18 -23.88
C PHE A 190 -9.85 3.24 -24.32
N SER A 191 -8.61 3.56 -23.99
CA SER A 191 -7.42 2.86 -24.51
C SER A 191 -6.70 2.00 -23.47
N GLY A 192 -6.93 2.24 -22.17
CA GLY A 192 -6.12 1.65 -21.11
C GLY A 192 -4.72 2.26 -20.98
N ASP A 193 -4.43 3.34 -21.71
CA ASP A 193 -3.14 4.04 -21.60
C ASP A 193 -2.92 4.54 -20.18
N LEU A 194 -1.70 4.37 -19.70
CA LEU A 194 -1.27 4.93 -18.42
C LEU A 194 -1.18 6.45 -18.53
N ARG A 195 -1.81 7.13 -17.58
CA ARG A 195 -1.82 8.59 -17.48
C ARG A 195 -1.34 9.02 -16.09
N ASN A 196 -0.58 10.10 -16.07
CA ASN A 196 -0.23 10.87 -14.88
C ASN A 196 0.43 10.07 -13.72
N ARG A 197 1.10 8.94 -14.00
CA ARG A 197 1.93 8.27 -13.00
C ARG A 197 3.09 9.18 -12.61
N GLY A 198 3.31 9.36 -11.30
CA GLY A 198 4.23 10.34 -10.74
C GLY A 198 3.63 11.76 -10.60
N ILE A 199 2.41 12.00 -11.10
CA ILE A 199 1.74 13.31 -11.05
C ILE A 199 0.49 13.26 -10.17
N THR A 200 -0.42 12.30 -10.40
CA THR A 200 -1.68 12.16 -9.66
C THR A 200 -1.82 10.80 -9.00
N GLY A 201 -2.41 10.76 -7.81
CA GLY A 201 -2.94 9.54 -7.21
C GLY A 201 -4.46 9.54 -7.33
N GLN A 202 -5.05 8.40 -7.72
CA GLN A 202 -6.50 8.21 -7.82
C GLN A 202 -6.88 6.85 -7.26
N TYR A 203 -7.80 6.85 -6.28
CA TYR A 203 -8.18 5.67 -5.52
C TYR A 203 -9.69 5.52 -5.50
N TRP A 204 -10.18 4.34 -5.88
CA TRP A 204 -11.61 4.03 -5.83
C TRP A 204 -12.14 3.94 -4.40
N ALA A 205 -13.34 4.52 -4.19
CA ALA A 205 -14.26 4.07 -3.16
C ALA A 205 -15.20 2.99 -3.72
N SER A 206 -15.92 2.30 -2.84
CA SER A 206 -16.95 1.32 -3.25
C SER A 206 -18.25 1.96 -3.72
N ASP A 207 -18.46 3.24 -3.42
CA ASP A 207 -19.68 3.96 -3.73
C ASP A 207 -19.70 4.44 -5.18
N GLN A 208 -20.84 4.31 -5.83
CA GLN A 208 -21.08 5.01 -7.07
C GLN A 208 -21.51 6.46 -6.81
N PHE A 209 -21.20 7.33 -7.74
CA PHE A 209 -21.76 8.68 -7.81
C PHE A 209 -22.98 8.74 -8.75
N SER A 210 -22.91 8.00 -9.85
CA SER A 210 -23.97 7.87 -10.86
C SER A 210 -23.79 6.56 -11.63
N ASN A 211 -24.69 6.29 -12.58
CA ASN A 211 -24.59 5.09 -13.42
C ASN A 211 -23.25 4.96 -14.17
N THR A 212 -22.62 6.09 -14.52
CA THR A 212 -21.36 6.12 -15.25
C THR A 212 -20.16 6.52 -14.43
N ASN A 213 -20.36 7.00 -13.19
CA ASN A 213 -19.29 7.50 -12.36
C ASN A 213 -19.30 6.83 -10.98
N GLY A 214 -18.13 6.49 -10.46
CA GLY A 214 -17.88 6.07 -9.10
C GLY A 214 -17.19 7.16 -8.30
N GLU A 215 -17.27 7.09 -6.98
CA GLU A 215 -16.58 7.99 -6.06
C GLU A 215 -15.08 7.68 -5.99
N THR A 216 -14.27 8.72 -5.95
CA THR A 216 -12.81 8.64 -6.03
C THR A 216 -12.17 9.64 -5.09
N LEU A 217 -11.16 9.19 -4.33
CA LEU A 217 -10.17 10.09 -3.72
C LEU A 217 -9.08 10.38 -4.74
N GLY A 218 -8.78 11.63 -4.97
CA GLY A 218 -7.66 12.04 -5.81
C GLY A 218 -6.78 13.11 -5.18
N PHE A 219 -5.53 13.13 -5.60
CA PHE A 219 -4.58 14.16 -5.20
C PHE A 219 -3.51 14.39 -6.27
N ALA A 220 -3.05 15.62 -6.34
CA ALA A 220 -1.92 16.10 -7.12
C ALA A 220 -1.24 17.23 -6.34
N ASP A 221 -1.41 18.48 -6.76
CA ASP A 221 -1.02 19.67 -6.00
C ASP A 221 -2.02 20.00 -4.88
N GLU A 222 -3.24 19.50 -5.01
CA GLU A 222 -4.32 19.52 -4.03
C GLU A 222 -4.97 18.14 -3.94
N SER A 223 -5.79 17.90 -2.91
CA SER A 223 -6.59 16.67 -2.76
C SER A 223 -8.09 16.97 -2.78
N GLY A 224 -8.85 15.99 -3.24
CA GLY A 224 -10.30 16.07 -3.27
C GLY A 224 -10.96 14.71 -3.48
N THR A 225 -12.26 14.64 -3.23
CA THR A 225 -13.11 13.55 -3.71
C THR A 225 -13.88 14.03 -4.92
N PHE A 226 -14.05 13.17 -5.91
CA PHE A 226 -14.72 13.51 -7.16
C PHE A 226 -15.37 12.32 -7.83
N ALA A 227 -16.36 12.61 -8.69
CA ALA A 227 -17.01 11.63 -9.53
C ALA A 227 -16.09 11.23 -10.69
N GLY A 228 -15.62 9.99 -10.68
CA GLY A 228 -14.72 9.46 -11.68
C GLY A 228 -15.39 8.45 -12.60
N ASN A 229 -15.25 8.57 -13.92
CA ASN A 229 -15.83 7.63 -14.87
C ASN A 229 -15.44 6.19 -14.53
N LYS A 230 -16.44 5.31 -14.43
CA LYS A 230 -16.30 3.89 -14.01
C LYS A 230 -15.38 3.07 -14.91
N ALA A 231 -15.25 3.46 -16.16
CA ALA A 231 -14.40 2.76 -17.13
C ALA A 231 -12.90 3.11 -17.00
N PHE A 232 -12.51 4.13 -16.22
CA PHE A 232 -11.09 4.34 -15.90
C PHE A 232 -10.56 3.24 -15.00
N GLY A 233 -9.28 2.87 -15.17
CA GLY A 233 -8.58 2.01 -14.23
C GLY A 233 -7.92 2.85 -13.13
N ARG A 234 -8.27 2.61 -11.85
CA ARG A 234 -7.68 3.30 -10.70
C ARG A 234 -7.14 2.33 -9.67
N SER A 235 -6.26 2.84 -8.82
CA SER A 235 -5.71 2.07 -7.70
C SER A 235 -6.79 1.73 -6.66
N VAL A 236 -6.55 0.65 -5.93
CA VAL A 236 -7.36 0.20 -4.80
C VAL A 236 -6.49 0.13 -3.55
N ARG A 237 -7.01 0.68 -2.45
CA ARG A 237 -6.43 0.56 -1.12
C ARG A 237 -7.46 -0.12 -0.21
N CYS A 238 -7.18 -1.36 0.18
CA CYS A 238 -8.12 -2.16 0.96
C CYS A 238 -8.13 -1.77 2.43
N ILE A 239 -9.31 -1.92 3.04
CA ILE A 239 -9.58 -1.74 4.47
C ILE A 239 -10.15 -3.02 5.03
N ARG A 240 -9.88 -3.31 6.31
CA ARG A 240 -10.36 -4.51 7.00
C ARG A 240 -11.39 -4.12 8.08
N ASP A 241 -12.55 -4.77 8.01
CA ASP A 241 -13.53 -4.76 9.08
C ASP A 241 -13.11 -5.71 10.22
N GLU A 242 -13.61 -5.47 11.43
CA GLU A 242 -13.31 -6.26 12.62
C GLU A 242 -13.80 -7.72 12.55
#